data_339447ae8425aa04dbfdb6864556018a
#
_entry.id   339447ae8425aa04dbfdb6864556018a
#
_cell.length_a   1.000
_cell.length_b   1.000
_cell.length_c   1.000
_cell.angle_alpha   90.00
_cell.angle_beta   90.00
_cell.angle_gamma   90.00
#
_symmetry.space_group_name_H-M   'P 1'
#
loop_
_entity.id
_entity.type
_entity.pdbx_description
1 polymer ?
#
loop_
_entity_poly.entity_id
_entity_poly.type
_entity_poly.pdbx_seq_one_letter_code
_entity_poly.pdbx_strand_id
1 'polypeptide(L)'
;GAKKLLQTLRAAGLRVYILSATRHALLDPAIERLGVAPLVDGVYAEEETGSKRTEAPYAFFRDRLGVPYEKMLLVEDAPRNLAAAEALGVSGVGVYDESMKEYTEMIRAGAAVYLPDFSDLSALEELLR
;
A
#
# COMPACT_ATOMS: atom_id res chain seq x y z
N GLY A 1 -13.13 -4.95 -5.84
CA GLY A 1 -12.48 -4.57 -4.60
C GLY A 1 -11.37 -3.55 -4.72
N ALA A 2 -10.31 -3.86 -5.46
CA ALA A 2 -9.15 -2.97 -5.56
C ALA A 2 -9.51 -1.60 -6.16
N LYS A 3 -10.37 -1.56 -7.16
CA LYS A 3 -10.81 -0.30 -7.74
C LYS A 3 -11.49 0.60 -6.72
N LYS A 4 -12.36 0.03 -5.89
CA LYS A 4 -13.06 0.79 -4.86
C LYS A 4 -12.09 1.40 -3.86
N LEU A 5 -11.09 0.63 -3.44
CA LEU A 5 -10.02 1.11 -2.56
C LEU A 5 -9.29 2.30 -3.18
N LEU A 6 -8.85 2.16 -4.43
CA LEU A 6 -8.11 3.22 -5.12
C LEU A 6 -8.96 4.47 -5.30
N GLN A 7 -10.24 4.31 -5.65
CA GLN A 7 -11.17 5.42 -5.78
C GLN A 7 -11.37 6.15 -4.45
N THR A 8 -11.47 5.42 -3.34
CA THR A 8 -11.60 5.98 -2.00
C THR A 8 -10.37 6.81 -1.61
N LEU A 9 -9.19 6.29 -1.88
CA LEU A 9 -7.95 7.02 -1.60
C LEU A 9 -7.84 8.31 -2.42
N ARG A 10 -8.17 8.25 -3.70
CA ARG A 10 -8.13 9.43 -4.55
C ARG A 10 -9.20 10.46 -4.17
N ALA A 11 -10.39 10.02 -3.79
CA ALA A 11 -11.44 10.91 -3.33
C ALA A 11 -11.05 11.66 -2.05
N ALA A 12 -10.17 11.07 -1.24
CA ALA A 12 -9.61 11.71 -0.06
C ALA A 12 -8.48 12.71 -0.39
N GLY A 13 -8.16 12.90 -1.67
CA GLY A 13 -7.12 13.85 -2.10
C GLY A 13 -5.71 13.30 -2.06
N LEU A 14 -5.55 12.00 -1.91
CA LEU A 14 -4.23 11.36 -1.83
C LEU A 14 -3.65 11.07 -3.21
N ARG A 15 -2.33 11.20 -3.32
CA ARG A 15 -1.58 10.63 -4.44
C ARG A 15 -1.40 9.14 -4.18
N VAL A 16 -1.65 8.32 -5.19
CA VAL A 16 -1.68 6.86 -5.06
C VAL A 16 -0.64 6.25 -5.99
N TYR A 17 0.19 5.40 -5.43
CA TYR A 17 1.25 4.70 -6.16
C TYR A 17 1.14 3.21 -5.90
N ILE A 18 1.46 2.42 -6.93
CA ILE A 18 1.62 0.97 -6.78
C ILE A 18 3.11 0.69 -6.65
N LEU A 19 3.45 -0.10 -5.65
CA LEU A 19 4.81 -0.60 -5.43
C LEU A 19 4.74 -2.12 -5.30
N SER A 20 5.42 -2.82 -6.20
CA SER A 20 5.32 -4.28 -6.29
C SER A 20 6.70 -4.92 -6.37
N ALA A 21 6.82 -6.12 -5.79
CA ALA A 21 7.99 -6.97 -5.98
C ALA A 21 8.05 -7.54 -7.40
N THR A 22 6.94 -7.54 -8.12
CA THR A 22 6.85 -8.03 -9.49
C THR A 22 7.51 -7.04 -10.45
N ARG A 23 8.30 -7.55 -11.39
CA ARG A 23 8.97 -6.72 -12.40
C ARG A 23 7.97 -6.08 -13.36
N HIS A 24 8.31 -4.93 -13.92
CA HIS A 24 7.48 -4.19 -14.88
C HIS A 24 7.02 -5.05 -16.06
N ALA A 25 7.86 -5.95 -16.54
CA ALA A 25 7.50 -6.82 -17.67
C ALA A 25 6.21 -7.62 -17.42
N LEU A 26 5.94 -7.98 -16.15
CA LEU A 26 4.73 -8.70 -15.74
C LEU A 26 3.71 -7.79 -15.07
N LEU A 27 4.19 -6.77 -14.37
CA LEU A 27 3.36 -5.87 -13.59
C LEU A 27 2.52 -4.95 -14.48
N ASP A 28 3.12 -4.32 -15.48
CA ASP A 28 2.44 -3.33 -16.32
C ASP A 28 1.25 -3.93 -17.08
N PRO A 29 1.38 -5.10 -17.71
CA PRO A 29 0.21 -5.75 -18.33
C PRO A 29 -0.88 -6.12 -17.32
N ALA A 30 -0.51 -6.51 -16.10
CA ALA A 30 -1.47 -6.84 -15.06
C ALA A 30 -2.25 -5.61 -14.60
N ILE A 31 -1.58 -4.48 -14.41
CA ILE A 31 -2.21 -3.20 -14.06
C ILE A 31 -3.21 -2.78 -15.14
N GLU A 32 -2.84 -2.95 -16.40
CA GLU A 32 -3.68 -2.61 -17.53
C GLU A 32 -4.93 -3.51 -17.59
N ARG A 33 -4.76 -4.82 -17.41
CA ARG A 33 -5.88 -5.77 -17.39
C ARG A 33 -6.87 -5.49 -16.25
N LEU A 34 -6.37 -5.06 -15.09
CA LEU A 34 -7.23 -4.70 -13.95
C LEU A 34 -7.97 -3.38 -14.16
N GLY A 35 -7.56 -2.58 -15.14
CA GLY A 35 -8.19 -1.30 -15.44
C GLY A 35 -7.96 -0.26 -14.35
N VAL A 36 -6.89 -0.37 -13.56
CA VAL A 36 -6.61 0.54 -12.45
C VAL A 36 -5.58 1.61 -12.81
N ALA A 37 -4.96 1.55 -13.98
CA ALA A 37 -3.97 2.53 -14.40
C ALA A 37 -4.43 3.99 -14.26
N PRO A 38 -5.67 4.36 -14.64
CA PRO A 38 -6.14 5.74 -14.47
C PRO A 38 -6.31 6.16 -13.01
N LEU A 39 -6.30 5.22 -12.07
CA LEU A 39 -6.54 5.48 -10.64
C LEU A 39 -5.25 5.65 -9.85
N VAL A 40 -4.09 5.53 -10.49
CA VAL A 40 -2.80 5.65 -9.81
C VAL A 40 -1.95 6.73 -10.46
N ASP A 41 -1.10 7.37 -9.66
CA ASP A 41 -0.20 8.42 -10.09
C ASP A 41 1.15 7.85 -10.59
N GLY A 42 1.42 6.59 -10.30
CA GLY A 42 2.60 5.91 -10.78
C GLY A 42 2.65 4.46 -10.35
N VAL A 43 3.45 3.68 -11.07
CA VAL A 43 3.67 2.25 -10.81
C VAL A 43 5.17 2.02 -10.72
N TYR A 44 5.61 1.46 -9.60
CA TYR A 44 7.02 1.20 -9.33
C TYR A 44 7.22 -0.26 -8.96
N ALA A 45 8.34 -0.81 -9.42
CA ALA A 45 8.79 -2.14 -9.01
C ALA A 45 9.92 -2.01 -7.99
N GLU A 46 10.06 -2.98 -7.10
CA GLU A 46 11.14 -2.97 -6.11
C GLU A 46 12.53 -3.00 -6.75
N GLU A 47 12.64 -3.45 -8.00
CA GLU A 47 13.90 -3.37 -8.77
C GLU A 47 14.36 -1.92 -8.97
N GLU A 48 13.45 -0.93 -8.89
CA GLU A 48 13.74 0.50 -9.03
C GLU A 48 13.97 1.18 -7.67
N THR A 49 13.21 0.78 -6.67
CA THR A 49 13.12 1.52 -5.40
C THR A 49 13.80 0.84 -4.25
N GLY A 50 14.02 -0.47 -4.34
CA GLY A 50 14.43 -1.31 -3.23
C GLY A 50 13.26 -2.02 -2.57
N SER A 51 13.57 -2.97 -1.69
CA SER A 51 12.59 -3.83 -1.03
C SER A 51 11.78 -3.08 0.03
N LYS A 52 10.48 -3.35 0.08
CA LYS A 52 9.57 -2.81 1.11
C LYS A 52 9.93 -3.22 2.54
N ARG A 53 10.84 -4.17 2.71
CA ARG A 53 11.37 -4.56 4.03
C ARG A 53 12.46 -3.62 4.53
N THR A 54 12.88 -2.67 3.70
CA THR A 54 13.94 -1.71 4.00
C THR A 54 13.40 -0.28 3.90
N GLU A 55 14.18 0.68 4.30
CA GLU A 55 13.81 2.09 4.18
C GLU A 55 13.81 2.59 2.73
N ALA A 56 14.55 1.92 1.84
CA ALA A 56 14.86 2.42 0.50
C ALA A 56 13.64 2.93 -0.29
N PRO A 57 12.53 2.17 -0.45
CA PRO A 57 11.40 2.69 -1.23
C PRO A 57 10.71 3.89 -0.57
N TYR A 58 10.66 3.91 0.76
CA TYR A 58 10.02 5.03 1.47
C TYR A 58 10.86 6.31 1.36
N ALA A 59 12.16 6.19 1.47
CA ALA A 59 13.08 7.30 1.24
C ALA A 59 13.00 7.80 -0.21
N PHE A 60 12.87 6.89 -1.17
CA PHE A 60 12.68 7.24 -2.57
C PHE A 60 11.45 8.15 -2.75
N PHE A 61 10.31 7.77 -2.19
CA PHE A 61 9.09 8.57 -2.28
C PHE A 61 9.18 9.86 -1.48
N ARG A 62 9.76 9.82 -0.27
CA ARG A 62 9.98 11.01 0.54
C ARG A 62 10.77 12.07 -0.23
N ASP A 63 11.88 11.67 -0.83
CA ASP A 63 12.77 12.60 -1.52
C ASP A 63 12.17 13.10 -2.83
N ARG A 64 11.44 12.24 -3.53
CA ARG A 64 10.83 12.57 -4.81
C ARG A 64 9.59 13.46 -4.67
N LEU A 65 8.78 13.24 -3.62
CA LEU A 65 7.50 13.90 -3.44
C LEU A 65 7.54 15.00 -2.37
N GLY A 66 8.60 15.07 -1.57
CA GLY A 66 8.69 16.02 -0.47
C GLY A 66 7.70 15.75 0.65
N VAL A 67 7.34 14.47 0.88
CA VAL A 67 6.35 14.06 1.87
C VAL A 67 7.03 13.30 3.00
N PRO A 68 6.87 13.72 4.27
CA PRO A 68 7.46 13.00 5.40
C PRO A 68 6.76 11.65 5.62
N TYR A 69 7.46 10.72 6.28
CA TYR A 69 6.96 9.36 6.50
C TYR A 69 5.61 9.33 7.24
N GLU A 70 5.40 10.21 8.21
CA GLU A 70 4.16 10.27 9.00
C GLU A 70 2.93 10.69 8.17
N LYS A 71 3.15 11.16 6.93
CA LYS A 71 2.07 11.47 5.98
C LYS A 71 1.90 10.43 4.90
N MET A 72 2.60 9.31 5.02
CA MET A 72 2.49 8.19 4.09
C MET A 72 1.65 7.07 4.67
N LEU A 73 0.98 6.34 3.77
CA LEU A 73 0.24 5.13 4.06
C LEU A 73 0.77 3.99 3.21
N LEU A 74 0.94 2.81 3.81
CA LEU A 74 1.21 1.58 3.09
C LEU A 74 0.01 0.64 3.25
N VAL A 75 -0.59 0.24 2.14
CA VAL A 75 -1.63 -0.80 2.10
C VAL A 75 -0.96 -2.10 1.68
N GLU A 76 -0.97 -3.12 2.54
CA GLU A 76 -0.13 -4.29 2.37
C GLU A 76 -0.72 -5.52 3.06
N ASP A 77 -0.47 -6.70 2.51
CA ASP A 77 -0.88 -7.98 3.08
C ASP A 77 0.24 -8.72 3.82
N ALA A 78 1.49 -8.32 3.64
CA ALA A 78 2.64 -9.00 4.23
C ALA A 78 3.05 -8.34 5.56
N PRO A 79 3.12 -9.11 6.66
CA PRO A 79 3.41 -8.55 7.99
C PRO A 79 4.80 -7.91 8.08
N ARG A 80 5.81 -8.47 7.40
CA ARG A 80 7.17 -7.91 7.42
C ARG A 80 7.26 -6.55 6.73
N ASN A 81 6.49 -6.39 5.63
CA ASN A 81 6.45 -5.11 4.92
C ASN A 81 5.76 -4.05 5.76
N LEU A 82 4.65 -4.41 6.42
CA LEU A 82 3.95 -3.50 7.33
C LEU A 82 4.83 -3.09 8.50
N ALA A 83 5.52 -4.03 9.12
CA ALA A 83 6.39 -3.75 10.25
C ALA A 83 7.54 -2.80 9.87
N ALA A 84 8.13 -2.99 8.70
CA ALA A 84 9.20 -2.12 8.21
C ALA A 84 8.69 -0.69 7.99
N ALA A 85 7.50 -0.52 7.42
CA ALA A 85 6.89 0.78 7.19
C ALA A 85 6.58 1.48 8.52
N GLU A 86 5.96 0.78 9.45
CA GLU A 86 5.56 1.36 10.73
C GLU A 86 6.76 1.75 11.59
N ALA A 87 7.87 1.03 11.50
CA ALA A 87 9.11 1.39 12.18
C ALA A 87 9.66 2.75 11.72
N LEU A 88 9.30 3.18 10.52
CA LEU A 88 9.70 4.49 9.96
C LEU A 88 8.68 5.60 10.25
N GLY A 89 7.52 5.26 10.78
CA GLY A 89 6.43 6.21 10.98
C GLY A 89 5.42 6.26 9.84
N VAL A 90 5.52 5.35 8.86
CA VAL A 90 4.51 5.18 7.81
C VAL A 90 3.34 4.39 8.39
N SER A 91 2.12 4.88 8.21
CA SER A 91 0.93 4.19 8.72
C SER A 91 0.63 2.96 7.88
N GLY A 92 0.47 1.81 8.52
CA GLY A 92 0.15 0.55 7.87
C GLY A 92 -1.35 0.28 7.83
N VAL A 93 -1.85 -0.04 6.65
CA VAL A 93 -3.20 -0.57 6.45
C VAL A 93 -3.05 -2.01 6.01
N GLY A 94 -3.31 -2.93 6.94
CA GLY A 94 -3.25 -4.35 6.65
C GLY A 94 -4.49 -4.83 5.91
N VAL A 95 -4.29 -5.70 4.93
CA VAL A 95 -5.40 -6.28 4.17
C VAL A 95 -5.29 -7.80 4.21
N TYR A 96 -6.46 -8.46 4.17
CA TYR A 96 -6.48 -9.92 4.12
C TYR A 96 -6.05 -10.42 2.75
N ASP A 97 -5.20 -11.45 2.75
CA ASP A 97 -4.88 -12.24 1.59
C ASP A 97 -4.81 -13.72 2.01
N GLU A 98 -5.41 -14.60 1.21
CA GLU A 98 -5.48 -16.03 1.52
C GLU A 98 -4.09 -16.63 1.75
N SER A 99 -3.09 -16.20 0.99
CA SER A 99 -1.72 -16.68 1.13
C SER A 99 -1.08 -16.33 2.47
N MET A 100 -1.63 -15.33 3.17
CA MET A 100 -1.12 -14.83 4.46
C MET A 100 -2.10 -15.07 5.61
N LYS A 101 -3.09 -15.95 5.44
CA LYS A 101 -4.16 -16.15 6.43
C LYS A 101 -3.65 -16.53 7.82
N GLU A 102 -2.56 -17.27 7.90
CA GLU A 102 -1.96 -17.67 9.19
C GLU A 102 -1.37 -16.50 9.97
N TYR A 103 -1.12 -15.37 9.31
CA TYR A 103 -0.57 -14.17 9.91
C TYR A 103 -1.62 -13.10 10.22
N THR A 104 -2.90 -13.40 10.03
CA THR A 104 -4.00 -12.43 10.17
C THR A 104 -3.99 -11.70 11.50
N GLU A 105 -3.83 -12.42 12.62
CA GLU A 105 -3.82 -11.79 13.94
C GLU A 105 -2.59 -10.90 14.13
N MET A 106 -1.44 -11.28 13.62
CA MET A 106 -0.22 -10.48 13.67
C MET A 106 -0.41 -9.16 12.89
N ILE A 107 -0.97 -9.26 11.68
CA ILE A 107 -1.23 -8.10 10.83
C ILE A 107 -2.23 -7.18 11.49
N ARG A 108 -3.33 -7.74 12.02
CA ARG A 108 -4.38 -6.98 12.69
C ARG A 108 -3.85 -6.23 13.91
N ALA A 109 -3.00 -6.87 14.70
CA ALA A 109 -2.44 -6.29 15.90
C ALA A 109 -1.44 -5.17 15.61
N GLY A 110 -0.69 -5.26 14.52
CA GLY A 110 0.39 -4.31 14.18
C GLY A 110 -0.04 -3.17 13.28
N ALA A 111 -1.12 -3.30 12.52
CA ALA A 111 -1.54 -2.28 11.58
C ALA A 111 -2.37 -1.17 12.24
N ALA A 112 -2.28 0.05 11.72
CA ALA A 112 -3.13 1.16 12.17
C ALA A 112 -4.61 0.86 11.84
N VAL A 113 -4.85 0.23 10.70
CA VAL A 113 -6.18 -0.23 10.26
C VAL A 113 -6.01 -1.59 9.62
N TYR A 114 -6.98 -2.47 9.82
CA TYR A 114 -7.05 -3.76 9.16
C TYR A 114 -8.34 -3.89 8.35
N LEU A 115 -8.21 -4.27 7.09
CA LEU A 115 -9.34 -4.47 6.17
C LEU A 115 -9.46 -5.96 5.86
N PRO A 116 -10.50 -6.65 6.40
CA PRO A 116 -10.72 -8.07 6.07
C PRO A 116 -11.07 -8.30 4.58
N ASP A 117 -11.70 -7.31 3.97
CA ASP A 117 -11.99 -7.25 2.54
C ASP A 117 -12.23 -5.79 2.15
N PHE A 118 -12.52 -5.54 0.88
CA PHE A 118 -12.74 -4.18 0.38
C PHE A 118 -14.21 -3.79 0.27
N SER A 119 -15.12 -4.59 0.81
CA SER A 119 -16.54 -4.27 0.81
C SER A 119 -16.91 -3.18 1.82
N ASP A 120 -16.12 -3.08 2.90
CA ASP A 120 -16.31 -2.08 3.94
C ASP A 120 -15.00 -1.33 4.19
N LEU A 121 -14.93 -0.09 3.73
CA LEU A 121 -13.76 0.78 3.86
C LEU A 121 -13.93 1.84 4.95
N SER A 122 -14.93 1.71 5.81
CA SER A 122 -15.23 2.73 6.84
C SER A 122 -14.07 2.99 7.78
N ALA A 123 -13.33 1.96 8.20
CA ALA A 123 -12.17 2.12 9.06
C ALA A 123 -11.04 2.91 8.37
N LEU A 124 -10.85 2.66 7.07
CA LEU A 124 -9.89 3.41 6.27
C LEU A 124 -10.33 4.87 6.12
N GLU A 125 -11.59 5.10 5.81
CA GLU A 125 -12.13 6.45 5.67
C GLU A 125 -11.98 7.25 6.96
N GLU A 126 -12.16 6.61 8.11
CA GLU A 126 -11.95 7.23 9.42
C GLU A 126 -10.48 7.64 9.61
N LEU A 127 -9.54 6.77 9.23
CA LEU A 127 -8.11 7.08 9.31
C LEU A 127 -7.72 8.27 8.42
N LEU A 128 -8.40 8.44 7.28
CA LEU A 128 -8.09 9.49 6.29
C LEU A 128 -8.69 10.86 6.66
N ARG A 129 -9.49 10.94 7.69
CA ARG A 129 -10.08 12.22 8.15
C ARG A 129 -9.08 13.09 8.96
#